data_561c55e138670fe99e2d837bee3716cc
#
_entry.id   561c55e138670fe99e2d837bee3716cc
#
_cell.length_a   1.000
_cell.length_b   1.000
_cell.length_c   1.000
_cell.angle_alpha   90.00
_cell.angle_beta   90.00
_cell.angle_gamma   90.00
#
_symmetry.space_group_name_H-M   'P 1'
#
loop_
_entity.id
_entity.type
_entity.pdbx_description
1 polymer ?
#
loop_
_entity_poly.entity_id
_entity_poly.type
_entity_poly.pdbx_seq_one_letter_code
_entity_poly.pdbx_strand_id
1 'polypeptide(L)'
;MAPLFRRKTCLRQTRERCFFAGQNFSAIAEDVDTGKVYGLYILHPNNVGRCSHICNASYAVRQDARGLHIGEKLVQDCLVQGAAHGFGVLQFNAVVASNIHARHLYERLGFVQLGVIPKGFRMKDGSYEDICPYYHELG
;
A
#
# COMPACT_ATOMS: atom_id res chain seq x y z
N MET A 1 -16.42 -18.20 10.63
CA MET A 1 -16.21 -16.96 11.41
C MET A 1 -15.22 -16.08 10.67
N ALA A 2 -15.58 -14.83 10.41
CA ALA A 2 -14.66 -13.92 9.73
C ALA A 2 -13.46 -13.63 10.65
N PRO A 3 -12.22 -13.67 10.13
CA PRO A 3 -11.06 -13.33 10.93
C PRO A 3 -11.11 -11.88 11.37
N LEU A 4 -10.87 -11.65 12.66
CA LEU A 4 -10.72 -10.31 13.18
C LEU A 4 -9.39 -9.74 12.71
N PHE A 5 -9.45 -8.57 12.10
CA PHE A 5 -8.27 -7.87 11.65
C PHE A 5 -7.57 -7.23 12.86
N ARG A 6 -6.43 -7.78 13.24
CA ARG A 6 -5.58 -7.17 14.24
C ARG A 6 -4.38 -6.52 13.58
N ARG A 7 -4.20 -5.25 13.86
CA ARG A 7 -2.95 -4.58 13.55
C ARG A 7 -1.91 -5.06 14.56
N LYS A 8 -0.90 -5.75 14.10
CA LYS A 8 0.38 -5.68 14.79
C LYS A 8 1.18 -4.62 14.09
N THR A 9 1.31 -3.49 14.73
CA THR A 9 2.39 -2.58 14.43
C THR A 9 3.65 -3.39 14.66
N CYS A 10 4.28 -3.87 13.61
CA CYS A 10 5.55 -4.54 13.75
C CYS A 10 6.58 -3.45 14.00
N LEU A 11 6.70 -3.01 15.24
CA LEU A 11 7.81 -2.20 15.73
C LEU A 11 9.10 -3.02 15.83
N ARG A 12 9.15 -4.21 15.29
CA ARG A 12 10.41 -4.77 14.88
C ARG A 12 10.84 -3.92 13.68
N GLN A 13 11.50 -2.81 14.01
CA GLN A 13 12.56 -2.35 13.16
C GLN A 13 13.40 -3.58 12.89
N THR A 14 13.13 -4.26 11.79
CA THR A 14 14.15 -5.08 11.21
C THR A 14 15.29 -4.10 11.01
N ARG A 15 16.36 -4.31 11.74
CA ARG A 15 17.60 -3.52 11.62
C ARG A 15 18.23 -3.71 10.24
N GLU A 16 17.47 -4.18 9.30
CA GLU A 16 17.83 -4.24 7.91
C GLU A 16 17.76 -2.81 7.41
N ARG A 17 18.87 -2.25 7.52
CA ARG A 17 19.43 -1.07 6.86
C ARG A 17 18.61 -0.57 5.70
N CYS A 18 17.42 -0.08 5.99
CA CYS A 18 16.77 0.80 5.09
C CYS A 18 17.45 2.16 5.24
N PHE A 19 17.87 2.76 4.14
CA PHE A 19 18.40 4.12 4.10
C PHE A 19 17.48 5.14 4.81
N PHE A 20 16.26 4.75 5.08
CA PHE A 20 15.20 5.55 5.67
C PHE A 20 14.65 4.93 6.95
N ALA A 21 15.47 4.23 7.72
CA ALA A 21 15.04 3.45 8.89
C ALA A 21 14.18 4.21 9.90
N GLY A 22 14.33 5.53 10.00
CA GLY A 22 13.50 6.38 10.86
C GLY A 22 12.19 6.84 10.22
N GLN A 23 11.95 6.56 8.94
CA GLN A 23 10.83 7.09 8.16
C GLN A 23 9.90 6.00 7.60
N ASN A 24 10.27 4.74 7.76
CA ASN A 24 9.47 3.62 7.29
C ASN A 24 8.58 3.07 8.39
N PHE A 25 7.39 2.69 7.99
CA PHE A 25 6.44 2.02 8.85
C PHE A 25 5.92 0.78 8.14
N SER A 26 5.75 -0.30 8.87
CA SER A 26 5.14 -1.51 8.32
C SER A 26 4.08 -2.07 9.24
N ALA A 27 3.08 -2.71 8.66
CA ALA A 27 2.02 -3.38 9.39
C ALA A 27 1.65 -4.69 8.71
N ILE A 28 1.14 -5.61 9.50
CA ILE A 28 0.66 -6.89 9.01
C ILE A 28 -0.82 -7.07 9.34
N ALA A 29 -1.50 -7.82 8.48
CA ALA A 29 -2.85 -8.33 8.72
C ALA A 29 -2.74 -9.78 9.15
N GLU A 30 -3.19 -10.09 10.36
CA GLU A 30 -3.13 -11.46 10.85
C GLU A 30 -4.47 -11.92 11.41
N ASP A 31 -4.68 -13.24 11.35
CA ASP A 31 -5.79 -13.87 12.04
C ASP A 31 -5.51 -13.87 13.55
N VAL A 32 -6.45 -13.35 14.33
CA VAL A 32 -6.28 -13.19 15.78
C VAL A 32 -6.19 -14.52 16.50
N ASP A 33 -6.87 -15.53 15.98
CA ASP A 33 -6.99 -16.83 16.63
C ASP A 33 -5.82 -17.75 16.29
N THR A 34 -5.33 -17.70 15.05
CA THR A 34 -4.29 -18.62 14.55
C THR A 34 -2.93 -17.98 14.43
N GLY A 35 -2.84 -16.64 14.40
CA GLY A 35 -1.60 -15.91 14.13
C GLY A 35 -1.15 -15.95 12.67
N LYS A 36 -1.98 -16.50 11.77
CA LYS A 36 -1.67 -16.57 10.35
C LYS A 36 -1.64 -15.18 9.73
N VAL A 37 -0.58 -14.86 9.01
CA VAL A 37 -0.43 -13.58 8.33
C VAL A 37 -1.05 -13.66 6.94
N TYR A 38 -2.01 -12.79 6.66
CA TYR A 38 -2.71 -12.72 5.37
C TYR A 38 -2.13 -11.69 4.43
N GLY A 39 -1.48 -10.68 4.95
CA GLY A 39 -0.89 -9.63 4.14
C GLY A 39 -0.07 -8.66 4.96
N LEU A 40 0.61 -7.77 4.27
CA LEU A 40 1.42 -6.73 4.89
C LEU A 40 1.50 -5.52 3.98
N TYR A 41 1.87 -4.37 4.56
CA TYR A 41 2.29 -3.23 3.78
C TYR A 41 3.48 -2.54 4.43
N ILE A 42 4.22 -1.81 3.60
CA ILE A 42 5.33 -0.96 4.03
C ILE A 42 5.04 0.45 3.54
N LEU A 43 5.06 1.40 4.46
CA LEU A 43 4.86 2.81 4.19
C LEU A 43 6.20 3.51 4.24
N HIS A 44 6.52 4.30 3.22
CA HIS A 44 7.80 5.00 3.13
C HIS A 44 7.63 6.32 2.36
N PRO A 45 8.55 7.29 2.52
CA PRO A 45 8.53 8.49 1.70
C PRO A 45 8.66 8.14 0.21
N ASN A 46 7.84 8.79 -0.62
CA ASN A 46 7.92 8.62 -2.07
C ASN A 46 9.01 9.49 -2.68
N ASN A 47 9.24 10.64 -2.10
CA ASN A 47 10.15 11.66 -2.57
C ASN A 47 11.03 12.19 -1.44
N VAL A 48 12.07 12.93 -1.81
CA VAL A 48 12.96 13.59 -0.86
C VAL A 48 12.77 15.11 -0.93
N GLY A 49 13.32 15.83 0.06
CA GLY A 49 13.29 17.28 0.08
C GLY A 49 11.88 17.83 0.27
N ARG A 50 11.51 18.80 -0.55
CA ARG A 50 10.22 19.50 -0.43
C ARG A 50 8.99 18.64 -0.72
N CYS A 51 9.17 17.49 -1.32
CA CYS A 51 8.10 16.52 -1.59
C CYS A 51 8.14 15.33 -0.62
N SER A 52 8.91 15.40 0.46
CA SER A 52 9.06 14.29 1.41
C SER A 52 7.81 14.02 2.25
N HIS A 53 6.82 14.90 2.22
CA HIS A 53 5.50 14.71 2.83
C HIS A 53 4.60 13.78 2.00
N ILE A 54 5.04 13.39 0.80
CA ILE A 54 4.34 12.39 -0.01
C ILE A 54 4.91 11.03 0.32
N CYS A 55 4.06 10.12 0.78
CA CYS A 55 4.44 8.74 1.02
C CYS A 55 3.93 7.82 -0.08
N ASN A 56 4.52 6.65 -0.15
CA ASN A 56 4.09 5.55 -0.99
C ASN A 56 3.95 4.31 -0.11
N ALA A 57 3.12 3.39 -0.51
CA ALA A 57 2.98 2.11 0.17
C ALA A 57 3.13 0.97 -0.83
N SER A 58 3.84 -0.05 -0.39
CA SER A 58 3.89 -1.33 -1.08
C SER A 58 3.19 -2.36 -0.20
N TYR A 59 2.31 -3.15 -0.77
CA TYR A 59 1.61 -4.16 0.00
C TYR A 59 1.49 -5.46 -0.78
N ALA A 60 1.38 -6.54 -0.04
CA ALA A 60 1.20 -7.88 -0.57
C ALA A 60 0.11 -8.60 0.22
N VAL A 61 -0.72 -9.33 -0.48
CA VAL A 61 -1.80 -10.14 0.10
C VAL A 61 -1.62 -11.57 -0.37
N ARG A 62 -1.79 -12.52 0.56
CA ARG A 62 -1.74 -13.95 0.21
C ARG A 62 -2.87 -14.28 -0.76
N GLN A 63 -2.58 -15.13 -1.72
CA GLN A 63 -3.57 -15.55 -2.72
C GLN A 63 -4.74 -16.31 -2.07
N ASP A 64 -4.50 -17.06 -1.02
CA ASP A 64 -5.51 -17.82 -0.29
C ASP A 64 -6.36 -16.95 0.65
N ALA A 65 -6.03 -15.66 0.77
CA ALA A 65 -6.80 -14.71 1.57
C ALA A 65 -7.85 -13.94 0.75
N ARG A 66 -8.11 -14.32 -0.48
CA ARG A 66 -9.13 -13.70 -1.33
C ARG A 66 -10.51 -13.84 -0.69
N GLY A 67 -11.34 -12.81 -0.84
CA GLY A 67 -12.68 -12.75 -0.25
C GLY A 67 -12.72 -12.25 1.18
N LEU A 68 -11.57 -12.04 1.84
CA LEU A 68 -11.49 -11.52 3.20
C LEU A 68 -11.33 -9.99 3.24
N HIS A 69 -11.28 -9.33 2.09
CA HIS A 69 -11.07 -7.88 1.97
C HIS A 69 -9.79 -7.38 2.64
N ILE A 70 -8.74 -8.19 2.62
CA ILE A 70 -7.46 -7.86 3.27
C ILE A 70 -6.81 -6.65 2.60
N GLY A 71 -6.79 -6.59 1.27
CA GLY A 71 -6.24 -5.44 0.52
C GLY A 71 -6.91 -4.13 0.91
N GLU A 72 -8.24 -4.12 1.00
CA GLU A 72 -8.99 -2.94 1.42
C GLU A 72 -8.62 -2.49 2.83
N LYS A 73 -8.54 -3.43 3.76
CA LYS A 73 -8.17 -3.14 5.14
C LYS A 73 -6.74 -2.60 5.25
N LEU A 74 -5.80 -3.16 4.48
CA LEU A 74 -4.43 -2.67 4.43
C LEU A 74 -4.37 -1.23 3.92
N VAL A 75 -5.08 -0.91 2.85
CA VAL A 75 -5.10 0.45 2.29
C VAL A 75 -5.77 1.43 3.24
N GLN A 76 -6.87 1.06 3.86
CA GLN A 76 -7.52 1.90 4.88
C GLN A 76 -6.58 2.19 6.05
N ASP A 77 -5.83 1.20 6.49
CA ASP A 77 -4.84 1.39 7.54
C ASP A 77 -3.68 2.29 7.09
N CYS A 78 -3.23 2.15 5.83
CA CYS A 78 -2.24 3.04 5.23
C CYS A 78 -2.67 4.51 5.31
N LEU A 79 -3.93 4.80 5.02
CA LEU A 79 -4.46 6.16 5.07
C LEU A 79 -4.37 6.73 6.50
N VAL A 80 -4.74 5.92 7.48
CA VAL A 80 -4.68 6.33 8.91
C VAL A 80 -3.25 6.49 9.38
N GLN A 81 -2.40 5.51 9.10
CA GLN A 81 -1.02 5.51 9.58
C GLN A 81 -0.14 6.53 8.86
N GLY A 82 -0.39 6.76 7.58
CA GLY A 82 0.31 7.82 6.84
C GLY A 82 0.08 9.19 7.47
N ALA A 83 -1.16 9.51 7.79
CA ALA A 83 -1.50 10.75 8.50
C ALA A 83 -0.85 10.80 9.89
N ALA A 84 -0.90 9.69 10.64
CA ALA A 84 -0.33 9.60 11.98
C ALA A 84 1.19 9.78 11.98
N HIS A 85 1.87 9.42 10.91
CA HIS A 85 3.32 9.59 10.74
C HIS A 85 3.72 10.92 10.13
N GLY A 86 2.77 11.83 9.95
CA GLY A 86 3.03 13.19 9.48
C GLY A 86 3.08 13.36 7.97
N PHE A 87 2.72 12.34 7.20
CA PHE A 87 2.60 12.49 5.75
C PHE A 87 1.31 13.23 5.38
N GLY A 88 1.38 14.05 4.33
CA GLY A 88 0.24 14.82 3.84
C GLY A 88 -0.45 14.21 2.63
N VAL A 89 0.22 13.31 1.92
CA VAL A 89 -0.29 12.68 0.70
C VAL A 89 0.20 11.24 0.64
N LEU A 90 -0.68 10.32 0.25
CA LEU A 90 -0.33 8.95 -0.11
C LEU A 90 -0.46 8.81 -1.63
N GLN A 91 0.59 8.35 -2.29
CA GLN A 91 0.62 8.18 -3.74
C GLN A 91 1.00 6.74 -4.09
N PHE A 92 0.25 6.14 -5.02
CA PHE A 92 0.63 4.89 -5.66
C PHE A 92 1.17 5.20 -7.06
N ASN A 93 2.39 4.76 -7.34
CA ASN A 93 3.11 5.14 -8.55
C ASN A 93 2.77 4.27 -9.76
N ALA A 94 2.48 3.01 -9.55
CA ALA A 94 2.47 2.02 -10.63
C ALA A 94 1.31 1.04 -10.50
N VAL A 95 0.09 1.55 -10.53
CA VAL A 95 -1.10 0.69 -10.59
C VAL A 95 -1.31 0.26 -12.04
N VAL A 96 -1.17 -1.03 -12.31
CA VAL A 96 -1.32 -1.55 -13.67
C VAL A 96 -2.77 -1.33 -14.16
N ALA A 97 -2.93 -0.79 -15.36
CA ALA A 97 -4.24 -0.36 -15.87
C ALA A 97 -5.24 -1.53 -15.97
N SER A 98 -4.77 -2.73 -16.26
CA SER A 98 -5.62 -3.93 -16.34
C SER A 98 -6.04 -4.48 -14.97
N ASN A 99 -5.44 -4.01 -13.89
CA ASN A 99 -5.81 -4.43 -12.53
C ASN A 99 -7.06 -3.67 -12.07
N ILE A 100 -8.19 -4.03 -12.65
CA ILE A 100 -9.48 -3.38 -12.42
C ILE A 100 -9.90 -3.46 -10.94
N HIS A 101 -9.62 -4.57 -10.29
CA HIS A 101 -9.92 -4.75 -8.86
C HIS A 101 -9.25 -3.71 -7.98
N ALA A 102 -7.95 -3.50 -8.17
CA ALA A 102 -7.20 -2.50 -7.42
C ALA A 102 -7.69 -1.09 -7.73
N ARG A 103 -7.93 -0.79 -9.00
CA ARG A 103 -8.41 0.53 -9.44
C ARG A 103 -9.76 0.87 -8.82
N HIS A 104 -10.72 -0.05 -8.84
CA HIS A 104 -12.03 0.14 -8.22
C HIS A 104 -11.90 0.33 -6.70
N LEU A 105 -11.02 -0.44 -6.06
CA LEU A 105 -10.76 -0.32 -4.64
C LEU A 105 -10.26 1.09 -4.29
N TYR A 106 -9.26 1.58 -5.00
CA TYR A 106 -8.68 2.90 -4.74
C TYR A 106 -9.70 4.01 -4.98
N GLU A 107 -10.44 3.95 -6.06
CA GLU A 107 -11.48 4.93 -6.38
C GLU A 107 -12.58 4.93 -5.31
N ARG A 108 -13.00 3.76 -4.84
CA ARG A 108 -13.99 3.63 -3.76
C ARG A 108 -13.49 4.22 -2.44
N LEU A 109 -12.19 4.14 -2.17
CA LEU A 109 -11.58 4.69 -0.97
C LEU A 109 -11.24 6.18 -1.10
N GLY A 110 -11.56 6.79 -2.23
CA GLY A 110 -11.37 8.23 -2.44
C GLY A 110 -10.07 8.64 -3.10
N PHE A 111 -9.30 7.69 -3.63
CA PHE A 111 -8.11 8.01 -4.42
C PHE A 111 -8.50 8.60 -5.77
N VAL A 112 -7.69 9.52 -6.25
CA VAL A 112 -7.87 10.19 -7.53
C VAL A 112 -6.78 9.73 -8.49
N GLN A 113 -7.17 9.31 -9.69
CA GLN A 113 -6.23 8.96 -10.74
C GLN A 113 -5.59 10.23 -11.32
N LEU A 114 -4.25 10.25 -11.37
CA LEU A 114 -3.50 11.39 -11.89
C LEU A 114 -3.32 11.36 -13.40
N GLY A 115 -3.46 10.19 -14.01
CA GLY A 115 -3.27 10.05 -15.43
C GLY A 115 -2.93 8.62 -15.83
N VAL A 116 -2.34 8.47 -17.00
CA VAL A 116 -1.88 7.18 -17.53
C VAL A 116 -0.47 7.35 -18.07
N ILE A 117 0.44 6.47 -17.68
CA ILE A 117 1.77 6.38 -18.27
C ILE A 117 1.76 5.17 -19.21
N PRO A 118 1.78 5.39 -20.55
CA PRO A 118 1.76 4.26 -21.48
C PRO A 118 3.02 3.41 -21.33
N LYS A 119 2.83 2.10 -21.38
CA LYS A 119 3.92 1.12 -21.30
C LYS A 119 4.80 1.26 -20.04
N GLY A 120 4.22 1.74 -18.96
CA GLY A 120 4.95 2.00 -17.72
C GLY A 120 5.33 0.75 -16.92
N PHE A 121 4.76 -0.43 -17.24
CA PHE A 121 5.02 -1.66 -16.52
C PHE A 121 5.40 -2.78 -17.48
N ARG A 122 6.58 -3.37 -17.24
CA ARG A 122 7.05 -4.52 -18.02
C ARG A 122 6.55 -5.80 -17.40
N MET A 123 5.80 -6.58 -18.17
CA MET A 123 5.28 -7.89 -17.77
C MET A 123 6.37 -8.97 -17.86
N LYS A 124 6.14 -10.10 -17.21
CA LYS A 124 7.09 -11.22 -17.19
C LYS A 124 7.37 -11.78 -18.59
N ASP A 125 6.41 -11.72 -19.48
CA ASP A 125 6.54 -12.20 -20.87
C ASP A 125 7.25 -11.22 -21.80
N GLY A 126 7.66 -10.04 -21.28
CA GLY A 126 8.31 -8.98 -22.03
C GLY A 126 7.37 -7.96 -22.66
N SER A 127 6.05 -8.18 -22.59
CA SER A 127 5.07 -7.17 -23.00
C SER A 127 5.01 -6.02 -22.00
N TYR A 128 4.38 -4.92 -22.39
CA TYR A 128 4.22 -3.73 -21.55
C TYR A 128 2.75 -3.43 -21.34
N GLU A 129 2.43 -2.96 -20.16
CA GLU A 129 1.11 -2.44 -19.84
C GLU A 129 1.19 -1.00 -19.36
N ASP A 130 0.09 -0.28 -19.48
CA ASP A 130 -0.02 1.08 -18.97
C ASP A 130 -0.14 1.05 -17.46
N ILE A 131 0.32 2.12 -16.80
CA ILE A 131 0.15 2.31 -15.37
C ILE A 131 -0.64 3.59 -15.10
N CYS A 132 -1.37 3.57 -13.99
CA CYS A 132 -2.20 4.69 -13.55
C CYS A 132 -1.72 5.13 -12.16
N PRO A 133 -1.05 6.28 -12.03
CA PRO A 133 -0.76 6.83 -10.71
C PRO A 133 -2.03 7.31 -10.02
N TYR A 134 -2.12 7.07 -8.72
CA TYR A 134 -3.22 7.51 -7.87
C TYR A 134 -2.68 8.26 -6.66
N TYR A 135 -3.45 9.20 -6.13
CA TYR A 135 -3.11 9.88 -4.89
C TYR A 135 -4.33 10.06 -4.00
N HIS A 136 -4.07 10.26 -2.73
CA HIS A 136 -5.07 10.60 -1.72
C HIS A 136 -4.46 11.59 -0.73
N GLU A 137 -5.15 12.68 -0.46
CA GLU A 137 -4.74 13.60 0.60
C GLU A 137 -4.96 12.95 1.96
N LEU A 138 -4.05 13.19 2.89
CA LEU A 138 -4.08 12.64 4.24
C LEU A 138 -4.35 13.75 5.25
N GLY A 139 -5.37 13.57 6.01
CA GLY A 139 -5.69 14.44 7.13
C GLY A 139 -6.24 15.77 6.79
#